data_bec4d21a40e4c9ee25b3e89da131715b
#
_entry.id   bec4d21a40e4c9ee25b3e89da131715b
#
_cell.length_a   1.000
_cell.length_b   1.000
_cell.length_c   1.000
_cell.angle_alpha   90.00
_cell.angle_beta   90.00
_cell.angle_gamma   90.00
#
_symmetry.space_group_name_H-M   'P 1'
#
loop_
_entity.id
_entity.type
_entity.pdbx_description
1 polymer ?
#
loop_
_entity_poly.entity_id
_entity_poly.type
_entity_poly.pdbx_seq_one_letter_code
_entity_poly.pdbx_strand_id
1 'polypeptide(L)'
;MAFFTLEDAKISFSIICCICGIGTLAMPSNFARAGPVYGTLAMLFMAFANIYATVALSRVILVAPPSVKTFSDVGDWVLGKPGRYLVNVSQLLVCLLLPCAFLVLGSTLLDVLFPDSFSQIFWIVFMAITAVPACLIPTLKAAASIAFIGCMGTIIADVVGVGVLEWEMRGHPAAPGPDITLHQVLTTFGNLSLAYGVAVLIPDLQRQHSQPKRMPRVIMVSLGIGSAFFLAVAIAGYVAGGCQLSANLLFSIVNIADPSSPSALGFVPNHGAVVMAFLFMHLHVVIVLSTVLQPPFYMAERLILGMHKDSAASIQQDKDDNDGWEELRDKLSSSVPVVSVARDLENNNDDSDNETLSNSAKREQEEKEHDEAQLSDYSGSANVLRYVTLRLVIMALLVAAAIGFRSHFLDLVDFTGASAITVCCLVLPLVFYLKIFWRDLPLYERAVALVVIVVCTVVGCYVMIYAGKNLFNPDSDSATFPYCSEEFQSEPYYKSVRAEPRQSKLMLNRVTLPP
;
A
#
# COMPACT_ATOMS: atom_id res chain seq x y z
N MET A 1 -2.78 -32.80 1.45
CA MET A 1 -2.50 -31.52 2.14
C MET A 1 -3.58 -30.50 1.80
N ALA A 2 -3.99 -29.64 2.76
CA ALA A 2 -4.94 -28.57 2.46
C ALA A 2 -4.34 -27.58 1.47
N PHE A 3 -5.13 -27.13 0.47
CA PHE A 3 -4.69 -26.12 -0.50
C PHE A 3 -4.21 -24.84 0.18
N PHE A 4 -4.84 -24.44 1.29
CA PHE A 4 -4.55 -23.24 2.05
C PHE A 4 -4.64 -23.55 3.55
N THR A 5 -3.63 -23.17 4.34
CA THR A 5 -3.59 -23.40 5.81
C THR A 5 -4.04 -22.15 6.55
N LEU A 6 -4.27 -22.27 7.86
CA LEU A 6 -4.59 -21.12 8.71
C LEU A 6 -3.44 -20.11 8.76
N GLU A 7 -2.20 -20.58 8.69
CA GLU A 7 -1.01 -19.73 8.63
C GLU A 7 -0.94 -18.98 7.30
N ASP A 8 -1.19 -19.67 6.15
CA ASP A 8 -1.32 -19.03 4.85
C ASP A 8 -2.37 -17.91 4.89
N ALA A 9 -3.51 -18.15 5.56
CA ALA A 9 -4.56 -17.15 5.72
C ALA A 9 -4.10 -15.93 6.53
N LYS A 10 -3.39 -16.15 7.65
CA LYS A 10 -2.86 -15.03 8.46
C LYS A 10 -1.91 -14.15 7.66
N ILE A 11 -0.97 -14.76 6.93
CA ILE A 11 -0.02 -14.02 6.10
C ILE A 11 -0.74 -13.32 4.94
N SER A 12 -1.74 -13.99 4.32
CA SER A 12 -2.58 -13.35 3.30
C SER A 12 -3.30 -12.11 3.82
N PHE A 13 -3.86 -12.17 5.02
CA PHE A 13 -4.47 -10.99 5.65
C PHE A 13 -3.46 -9.88 5.90
N SER A 14 -2.24 -10.19 6.31
CA SER A 14 -1.18 -9.20 6.47
C SER A 14 -0.81 -8.53 5.14
N ILE A 15 -0.69 -9.30 4.07
CA ILE A 15 -0.44 -8.78 2.72
C ILE A 15 -1.61 -7.90 2.26
N ILE A 16 -2.86 -8.37 2.40
CA ILE A 16 -4.07 -7.63 2.00
C ILE A 16 -4.19 -6.34 2.82
N CYS A 17 -3.91 -6.38 4.13
CA CYS A 17 -3.92 -5.18 4.97
C CYS A 17 -2.92 -4.12 4.48
N CYS A 18 -1.74 -4.53 4.04
CA CYS A 18 -0.72 -3.60 3.56
C CYS A 18 -1.06 -2.96 2.22
N ILE A 19 -1.75 -3.68 1.32
CA ILE A 19 -2.15 -3.14 0.01
C ILE A 19 -3.49 -2.38 0.06
N CYS A 20 -4.44 -2.80 0.93
CA CYS A 20 -5.70 -2.10 1.12
C CYS A 20 -5.49 -0.91 2.08
N GLY A 21 -5.78 0.30 1.63
CA GLY A 21 -5.59 1.52 2.41
C GLY A 21 -5.68 2.76 1.53
N ILE A 22 -4.70 3.63 1.59
CA ILE A 22 -4.64 4.84 0.72
C ILE A 22 -4.79 4.45 -0.75
N GLY A 23 -4.15 3.34 -1.17
CA GLY A 23 -4.21 2.85 -2.54
C GLY A 23 -5.64 2.54 -2.98
N THR A 24 -6.43 1.84 -2.18
CA THR A 24 -7.80 1.44 -2.52
C THR A 24 -8.71 2.65 -2.69
N LEU A 25 -8.63 3.61 -1.77
CA LEU A 25 -9.42 4.84 -1.83
C LEU A 25 -9.15 5.69 -3.07
N ALA A 26 -7.97 5.55 -3.65
CA ALA A 26 -7.60 6.26 -4.86
C ALA A 26 -7.94 5.50 -6.17
N MET A 27 -8.42 4.26 -6.09
CA MET A 27 -8.73 3.46 -7.28
C MET A 27 -9.78 4.10 -8.20
N PRO A 28 -10.90 4.66 -7.70
CA PRO A 28 -11.86 5.35 -8.57
C PRO A 28 -11.27 6.56 -9.28
N SER A 29 -10.36 7.29 -8.64
CA SER A 29 -9.71 8.45 -9.26
C SER A 29 -8.78 8.07 -10.41
N ASN A 30 -8.18 6.87 -10.41
CA ASN A 30 -7.39 6.38 -11.54
C ASN A 30 -8.27 6.18 -12.78
N PHE A 31 -9.53 5.75 -12.59
CA PHE A 31 -10.50 5.66 -13.67
C PHE A 31 -11.02 7.03 -14.10
N ALA A 32 -11.17 7.96 -13.16
CA ALA A 32 -11.50 9.35 -13.48
C ALA A 32 -10.42 10.03 -14.35
N ARG A 33 -9.14 9.68 -14.15
CA ARG A 33 -8.01 10.18 -14.96
C ARG A 33 -7.93 9.49 -16.32
N ALA A 34 -7.90 8.16 -16.34
CA ALA A 34 -7.57 7.37 -17.53
C ALA A 34 -8.77 6.88 -18.32
N GLY A 35 -9.97 7.06 -17.79
CA GLY A 35 -11.18 6.44 -18.31
C GLY A 35 -11.25 4.94 -18.01
N PRO A 36 -12.42 4.31 -18.20
CA PRO A 36 -12.64 2.93 -17.77
C PRO A 36 -11.77 1.92 -18.54
N VAL A 37 -11.52 2.14 -19.83
CA VAL A 37 -10.75 1.22 -20.66
C VAL A 37 -9.27 1.25 -20.31
N TYR A 38 -8.66 2.42 -20.38
CA TYR A 38 -7.22 2.55 -20.07
C TYR A 38 -6.93 2.37 -18.59
N GLY A 39 -7.84 2.79 -17.70
CA GLY A 39 -7.76 2.52 -16.26
C GLY A 39 -7.76 1.03 -15.95
N THR A 40 -8.65 0.24 -16.58
CA THR A 40 -8.66 -1.22 -16.44
C THR A 40 -7.38 -1.85 -16.98
N LEU A 41 -6.91 -1.45 -18.15
CA LEU A 41 -5.66 -1.96 -18.74
C LEU A 41 -4.45 -1.65 -17.86
N ALA A 42 -4.35 -0.42 -17.36
CA ALA A 42 -3.28 -0.01 -16.43
C ALA A 42 -3.32 -0.84 -15.13
N MET A 43 -4.51 -1.03 -14.55
CA MET A 43 -4.68 -1.82 -13.32
C MET A 43 -4.34 -3.30 -13.54
N LEU A 44 -4.76 -3.92 -14.63
CA LEU A 44 -4.42 -5.31 -14.97
C LEU A 44 -2.91 -5.47 -15.20
N PHE A 45 -2.28 -4.52 -15.89
CA PHE A 45 -0.83 -4.51 -16.06
C PHE A 45 -0.10 -4.40 -14.71
N MET A 46 -0.52 -3.48 -13.84
CA MET A 46 0.10 -3.28 -12.53
C MET A 46 -0.14 -4.47 -11.59
N ALA A 47 -1.33 -5.08 -11.62
CA ALA A 47 -1.60 -6.33 -10.90
C ALA A 47 -0.65 -7.44 -11.35
N PHE A 48 -0.54 -7.67 -12.67
CA PHE A 48 0.38 -8.66 -13.23
C PHE A 48 1.82 -8.36 -12.84
N ALA A 49 2.30 -7.12 -13.04
CA ALA A 49 3.69 -6.74 -12.78
C ALA A 49 4.06 -6.93 -11.30
N ASN A 50 3.18 -6.51 -10.37
CA ASN A 50 3.43 -6.63 -8.93
C ASN A 50 3.35 -8.07 -8.43
N ILE A 51 2.36 -8.87 -8.87
CA ILE A 51 2.28 -10.30 -8.55
C ILE A 51 3.54 -10.99 -9.06
N TYR A 52 3.92 -10.75 -10.30
CA TYR A 52 5.10 -11.34 -10.92
C TYR A 52 6.40 -10.97 -10.18
N ALA A 53 6.62 -9.69 -9.91
CA ALA A 53 7.81 -9.20 -9.21
C ALA A 53 7.89 -9.73 -7.77
N THR A 54 6.76 -9.75 -7.05
CA THR A 54 6.71 -10.20 -5.66
C THR A 54 6.91 -11.72 -5.54
N VAL A 55 6.33 -12.50 -6.45
CA VAL A 55 6.57 -13.96 -6.55
C VAL A 55 8.02 -14.24 -6.94
N ALA A 56 8.59 -13.47 -7.86
CA ALA A 56 9.99 -13.58 -8.25
C ALA A 56 10.94 -13.33 -7.06
N LEU A 57 10.65 -12.28 -6.26
CA LEU A 57 11.40 -12.01 -5.02
C LEU A 57 11.30 -13.17 -4.04
N SER A 58 10.10 -13.69 -3.81
CA SER A 58 9.88 -14.85 -2.94
C SER A 58 10.73 -16.07 -3.38
N ARG A 59 10.83 -16.33 -4.68
CA ARG A 59 11.68 -17.40 -5.22
C ARG A 59 13.18 -17.15 -5.01
N VAL A 60 13.63 -15.89 -5.15
CA VAL A 60 15.00 -15.51 -4.85
C VAL A 60 15.34 -15.79 -3.39
N ILE A 61 14.42 -15.45 -2.47
CA ILE A 61 14.61 -15.68 -1.03
C ILE A 61 14.65 -17.18 -0.70
N LEU A 62 13.89 -18.03 -1.42
CA LEU A 62 13.91 -19.49 -1.21
C LEU A 62 15.25 -20.14 -1.51
N VAL A 63 16.05 -19.56 -2.40
CA VAL A 63 17.40 -20.06 -2.74
C VAL A 63 18.51 -19.28 -2.06
N ALA A 64 18.16 -18.23 -1.28
CA ALA A 64 19.13 -17.44 -0.56
C ALA A 64 19.67 -18.20 0.68
N PRO A 65 20.95 -18.02 1.03
CA PRO A 65 21.53 -18.60 2.24
C PRO A 65 20.81 -18.06 3.50
N PRO A 66 20.81 -18.81 4.63
CA PRO A 66 20.15 -18.40 5.88
C PRO A 66 20.64 -17.08 6.47
N SER A 67 21.88 -16.69 6.11
CA SER A 67 22.45 -15.39 6.49
C SER A 67 21.73 -14.20 5.87
N VAL A 68 20.99 -14.40 4.76
CA VAL A 68 20.19 -13.36 4.06
C VAL A 68 18.84 -13.22 4.74
N LYS A 69 18.72 -12.24 5.64
CA LYS A 69 17.52 -12.08 6.49
C LYS A 69 16.61 -10.93 6.07
N THR A 70 17.17 -9.86 5.54
CA THR A 70 16.45 -8.63 5.19
C THR A 70 16.46 -8.38 3.69
N PHE A 71 15.58 -7.50 3.22
CA PHE A 71 15.59 -7.09 1.81
C PHE A 71 16.94 -6.48 1.39
N SER A 72 17.58 -5.77 2.30
CA SER A 72 18.94 -5.22 2.12
C SER A 72 19.99 -6.31 1.96
N ASP A 73 19.89 -7.41 2.73
CA ASP A 73 20.80 -8.54 2.63
C ASP A 73 20.62 -9.28 1.30
N VAL A 74 19.38 -9.39 0.77
CA VAL A 74 19.13 -9.90 -0.59
C VAL A 74 19.85 -9.03 -1.62
N GLY A 75 19.77 -7.70 -1.48
CA GLY A 75 20.50 -6.77 -2.36
C GLY A 75 22.02 -6.97 -2.33
N ASP A 76 22.58 -7.15 -1.14
CA ASP A 76 24.01 -7.40 -0.94
C ASP A 76 24.44 -8.75 -1.54
N TRP A 77 23.69 -9.80 -1.29
CA TRP A 77 23.96 -11.14 -1.81
C TRP A 77 23.93 -11.21 -3.33
N VAL A 78 22.93 -10.55 -3.97
CA VAL A 78 22.72 -10.65 -5.42
C VAL A 78 23.60 -9.69 -6.21
N LEU A 79 23.72 -8.42 -5.78
CA LEU A 79 24.42 -7.35 -6.51
C LEU A 79 25.65 -6.81 -5.77
N GLY A 80 25.97 -7.34 -4.57
CA GLY A 80 27.05 -6.83 -3.73
C GLY A 80 26.70 -5.48 -3.08
N LYS A 81 27.72 -4.77 -2.60
CA LYS A 81 27.58 -3.48 -1.92
C LYS A 81 26.69 -2.45 -2.67
N PRO A 82 26.78 -2.28 -4.01
CA PRO A 82 25.87 -1.38 -4.73
C PRO A 82 24.39 -1.75 -4.58
N GLY A 83 24.08 -3.06 -4.63
CA GLY A 83 22.72 -3.56 -4.43
C GLY A 83 22.20 -3.25 -3.02
N ARG A 84 23.02 -3.45 -2.00
CA ARG A 84 22.70 -3.09 -0.61
C ARG A 84 22.38 -1.60 -0.47
N TYR A 85 23.23 -0.72 -1.03
CA TYR A 85 23.01 0.72 -0.99
C TYR A 85 21.72 1.13 -1.71
N LEU A 86 21.47 0.56 -2.89
CA LEU A 86 20.27 0.86 -3.67
C LEU A 86 18.99 0.46 -2.93
N VAL A 87 18.98 -0.75 -2.35
CA VAL A 87 17.86 -1.20 -1.49
C VAL A 87 17.67 -0.27 -0.30
N ASN A 88 18.76 0.04 0.43
CA ASN A 88 18.66 0.88 1.63
C ASN A 88 18.15 2.29 1.31
N VAL A 89 18.64 2.92 0.25
CA VAL A 89 18.20 4.27 -0.14
C VAL A 89 16.73 4.26 -0.56
N SER A 90 16.34 3.33 -1.43
CA SER A 90 14.96 3.27 -1.89
C SER A 90 13.99 2.89 -0.75
N GLN A 91 14.36 1.97 0.13
CA GLN A 91 13.57 1.61 1.30
C GLN A 91 13.46 2.76 2.30
N LEU A 92 14.55 3.51 2.53
CA LEU A 92 14.54 4.69 3.39
C LEU A 92 13.59 5.78 2.83
N LEU A 93 13.58 5.99 1.51
CA LEU A 93 12.64 6.90 0.87
C LEU A 93 11.18 6.46 1.05
N VAL A 94 10.86 5.17 0.89
CA VAL A 94 9.52 4.64 1.21
C VAL A 94 9.17 4.94 2.67
N CYS A 95 10.09 4.64 3.59
CA CYS A 95 9.91 4.81 5.01
C CYS A 95 9.79 6.28 5.47
N LEU A 96 10.21 7.22 4.63
CA LEU A 96 10.03 8.67 4.87
C LEU A 96 8.73 9.18 4.25
N LEU A 97 8.51 8.90 2.97
CA LEU A 97 7.43 9.53 2.21
C LEU A 97 6.05 8.91 2.50
N LEU A 98 5.98 7.57 2.64
CA LEU A 98 4.71 6.89 2.87
C LEU A 98 4.10 7.20 4.25
N PRO A 99 4.85 7.21 5.37
CA PRO A 99 4.33 7.68 6.65
C PRO A 99 3.88 9.15 6.64
N CYS A 100 4.58 10.03 5.88
CA CYS A 100 4.11 11.40 5.71
C CYS A 100 2.73 11.46 5.04
N ALA A 101 2.51 10.65 3.99
CA ALA A 101 1.20 10.57 3.33
C ALA A 101 0.11 10.04 4.29
N PHE A 102 0.42 9.06 5.14
CA PHE A 102 -0.51 8.57 6.17
C PHE A 102 -0.83 9.62 7.22
N LEU A 103 0.16 10.40 7.69
CA LEU A 103 -0.06 11.50 8.65
C LEU A 103 -0.94 12.60 8.05
N VAL A 104 -0.72 12.97 6.78
CA VAL A 104 -1.54 13.96 6.08
C VAL A 104 -2.97 13.43 5.88
N LEU A 105 -3.13 12.19 5.40
CA LEU A 105 -4.47 11.59 5.23
C LEU A 105 -5.21 11.52 6.55
N GLY A 106 -4.58 10.96 7.60
CA GLY A 106 -5.21 10.82 8.92
C GLY A 106 -5.62 12.16 9.53
N SER A 107 -4.80 13.21 9.34
CA SER A 107 -5.14 14.57 9.77
C SER A 107 -6.35 15.14 9.05
N THR A 108 -6.46 14.93 7.73
CA THR A 108 -7.62 15.37 6.95
C THR A 108 -8.90 14.63 7.35
N LEU A 109 -8.80 13.33 7.66
CA LEU A 109 -9.95 12.56 8.17
C LEU A 109 -10.47 13.11 9.49
N LEU A 110 -9.56 13.52 10.40
CA LEU A 110 -9.95 14.14 11.69
C LEU A 110 -10.52 15.54 11.51
N ASP A 111 -9.97 16.32 10.60
CA ASP A 111 -10.44 17.68 10.31
C ASP A 111 -11.90 17.66 9.82
N VAL A 112 -12.25 16.72 8.95
CA VAL A 112 -13.63 16.49 8.49
C VAL A 112 -14.55 16.02 9.62
N LEU A 113 -14.06 15.19 10.55
CA LEU A 113 -14.88 14.72 11.69
C LEU A 113 -15.14 15.83 12.73
N PHE A 114 -14.22 16.78 12.86
CA PHE A 114 -14.28 17.87 13.83
C PHE A 114 -14.06 19.23 13.13
N PRO A 115 -14.97 19.66 12.26
CA PRO A 115 -14.81 20.87 11.46
C PRO A 115 -14.66 22.10 12.36
N ASP A 116 -13.84 23.06 11.91
CA ASP A 116 -13.60 24.35 12.57
C ASP A 116 -13.06 24.29 14.02
N SER A 117 -12.62 23.09 14.47
CA SER A 117 -12.15 22.93 15.85
C SER A 117 -10.69 23.30 16.02
N PHE A 118 -9.80 22.80 15.14
CA PHE A 118 -8.36 23.00 15.20
C PHE A 118 -7.73 23.10 13.79
N SER A 119 -6.49 23.60 13.72
CA SER A 119 -5.76 23.66 12.45
C SER A 119 -5.31 22.27 11.96
N GLN A 120 -5.11 22.10 10.65
CA GLN A 120 -4.56 20.86 10.07
C GLN A 120 -3.21 20.46 10.69
N ILE A 121 -2.38 21.42 11.07
CA ILE A 121 -1.11 21.16 11.77
C ILE A 121 -1.35 20.49 13.13
N PHE A 122 -2.34 20.96 13.89
CA PHE A 122 -2.72 20.32 15.15
C PHE A 122 -3.15 18.86 14.90
N TRP A 123 -3.97 18.62 13.88
CA TRP A 123 -4.43 17.27 13.55
C TRP A 123 -3.29 16.33 13.09
N ILE A 124 -2.27 16.83 12.36
CA ILE A 124 -1.07 16.05 12.02
C ILE A 124 -0.33 15.62 13.30
N VAL A 125 -0.13 16.54 14.23
CA VAL A 125 0.55 16.25 15.53
C VAL A 125 -0.30 15.28 16.35
N PHE A 126 -1.60 15.50 16.44
CA PHE A 126 -2.53 14.62 17.15
C PHE A 126 -2.54 13.21 16.58
N MET A 127 -2.58 13.09 15.24
CA MET A 127 -2.47 11.80 14.53
C MET A 127 -1.18 11.06 14.90
N ALA A 128 -0.05 11.77 14.92
CA ALA A 128 1.23 11.19 15.32
C ALA A 128 1.19 10.70 16.78
N ILE A 129 0.63 11.48 17.69
CA ILE A 129 0.49 11.12 19.11
C ILE A 129 -0.37 9.86 19.28
N THR A 130 -1.49 9.75 18.55
CA THR A 130 -2.36 8.56 18.61
C THR A 130 -1.68 7.30 18.07
N ALA A 131 -0.75 7.46 17.12
CA ALA A 131 0.01 6.35 16.55
C ALA A 131 1.20 5.91 17.43
N VAL A 132 1.73 6.78 18.30
CA VAL A 132 2.91 6.49 19.16
C VAL A 132 2.77 5.18 19.94
N PRO A 133 1.66 4.87 20.65
CA PRO A 133 1.55 3.63 21.40
C PRO A 133 1.74 2.38 20.52
N ALA A 134 1.17 2.38 19.32
CA ALA A 134 1.33 1.29 18.35
C ALA A 134 2.76 1.23 17.78
N CYS A 135 3.40 2.38 17.55
CA CYS A 135 4.77 2.50 17.08
C CYS A 135 5.82 2.07 18.12
N LEU A 136 5.49 2.08 19.40
CA LEU A 136 6.37 1.63 20.48
C LEU A 136 6.35 0.12 20.70
N ILE A 137 5.44 -0.62 20.08
CA ILE A 137 5.40 -2.09 20.14
C ILE A 137 6.71 -2.63 19.51
N PRO A 138 7.48 -3.47 20.24
CA PRO A 138 8.81 -3.89 19.80
C PRO A 138 8.82 -4.77 18.54
N THR A 139 7.81 -5.63 18.33
CA THR A 139 7.84 -6.66 17.30
C THR A 139 6.62 -6.64 16.38
N LEU A 140 6.85 -6.93 15.07
CA LEU A 140 5.77 -7.09 14.06
C LEU A 140 4.80 -8.23 14.40
N LYS A 141 5.27 -9.29 15.08
CA LYS A 141 4.45 -10.46 15.44
C LYS A 141 3.33 -10.09 16.43
N ALA A 142 3.63 -9.20 17.38
CA ALA A 142 2.62 -8.66 18.29
C ALA A 142 1.60 -7.75 17.55
N ALA A 143 2.02 -7.12 16.46
CA ALA A 143 1.18 -6.25 15.64
C ALA A 143 0.27 -7.02 14.63
N ALA A 144 0.54 -8.29 14.33
CA ALA A 144 -0.18 -9.04 13.29
C ALA A 144 -1.70 -9.19 13.58
N SER A 145 -2.09 -9.36 14.85
CA SER A 145 -3.51 -9.42 15.23
C SER A 145 -4.21 -8.06 15.04
N ILE A 146 -3.47 -6.97 15.24
CA ILE A 146 -3.96 -5.61 15.06
C ILE A 146 -4.11 -5.29 13.56
N ALA A 147 -3.23 -5.84 12.71
CA ALA A 147 -3.30 -5.68 11.27
C ALA A 147 -4.62 -6.22 10.67
N PHE A 148 -5.17 -7.31 11.22
CA PHE A 148 -6.49 -7.81 10.81
C PHE A 148 -7.61 -6.79 11.04
N ILE A 149 -7.60 -6.13 12.21
CA ILE A 149 -8.59 -5.08 12.54
C ILE A 149 -8.44 -3.88 11.58
N GLY A 150 -7.20 -3.50 11.26
CA GLY A 150 -6.92 -2.46 10.29
C GLY A 150 -7.44 -2.79 8.89
N CYS A 151 -7.23 -4.03 8.43
CA CYS A 151 -7.73 -4.50 7.14
C CYS A 151 -9.27 -4.46 7.06
N MET A 152 -9.95 -4.93 8.09
CA MET A 152 -11.41 -4.85 8.16
C MET A 152 -11.90 -3.40 8.19
N GLY A 153 -11.18 -2.52 8.89
CA GLY A 153 -11.50 -1.09 8.92
C GLY A 153 -11.48 -0.45 7.53
N THR A 154 -10.43 -0.70 6.74
CA THR A 154 -10.35 -0.13 5.38
C THR A 154 -11.44 -0.69 4.46
N ILE A 155 -11.69 -2.01 4.48
CA ILE A 155 -12.76 -2.62 3.67
C ILE A 155 -14.12 -2.01 4.01
N ILE A 156 -14.43 -1.80 5.30
CA ILE A 156 -15.66 -1.15 5.74
C ILE A 156 -15.72 0.31 5.22
N ALA A 157 -14.62 1.05 5.34
CA ALA A 157 -14.56 2.43 4.87
C ALA A 157 -14.79 2.53 3.35
N ASP A 158 -14.17 1.64 2.57
CA ASP A 158 -14.33 1.57 1.11
C ASP A 158 -15.77 1.21 0.72
N VAL A 159 -16.35 0.19 1.36
CA VAL A 159 -17.74 -0.24 1.08
C VAL A 159 -18.75 0.85 1.46
N VAL A 160 -18.54 1.53 2.58
CA VAL A 160 -19.43 2.65 2.98
C VAL A 160 -19.24 3.83 2.02
N GLY A 161 -18.00 4.17 1.66
CA GLY A 161 -17.71 5.26 0.71
C GLY A 161 -18.37 5.03 -0.66
N VAL A 162 -18.20 3.83 -1.23
CA VAL A 162 -18.86 3.43 -2.48
C VAL A 162 -20.37 3.42 -2.31
N GLY A 163 -20.88 2.85 -1.22
CA GLY A 163 -22.31 2.76 -0.96
C GLY A 163 -23.00 4.14 -0.84
N VAL A 164 -22.35 5.10 -0.18
CA VAL A 164 -22.85 6.49 -0.11
C VAL A 164 -22.86 7.11 -1.49
N LEU A 165 -21.76 6.99 -2.24
CA LEU A 165 -21.63 7.56 -3.58
C LEU A 165 -22.70 7.00 -4.54
N GLU A 166 -22.85 5.69 -4.62
CA GLU A 166 -23.85 5.00 -5.44
C GLU A 166 -25.29 5.34 -5.04
N TRP A 167 -25.53 5.47 -3.73
CA TRP A 167 -26.86 5.81 -3.21
C TRP A 167 -27.28 7.23 -3.56
N GLU A 168 -26.39 8.21 -3.36
CA GLU A 168 -26.67 9.62 -3.61
C GLU A 168 -26.73 9.93 -5.11
N MET A 169 -25.93 9.27 -5.92
CA MET A 169 -25.92 9.44 -7.39
C MET A 169 -26.97 8.60 -8.12
N ARG A 170 -27.77 7.83 -7.41
CA ARG A 170 -28.81 6.95 -7.98
C ARG A 170 -29.89 7.73 -8.70
N GLY A 171 -30.24 7.27 -9.91
CA GLY A 171 -31.30 7.84 -10.73
C GLY A 171 -30.89 9.07 -11.53
N HIS A 172 -29.61 9.43 -11.50
CA HIS A 172 -29.05 10.46 -12.36
C HIS A 172 -28.53 9.88 -13.67
N PRO A 173 -28.43 10.69 -14.73
CA PRO A 173 -27.78 10.28 -15.96
C PRO A 173 -26.33 9.83 -15.69
N ALA A 174 -25.73 9.08 -16.61
CA ALA A 174 -24.36 8.64 -16.51
C ALA A 174 -23.41 9.85 -16.35
N ALA A 175 -22.52 9.78 -15.35
CA ALA A 175 -21.56 10.83 -15.09
C ALA A 175 -20.62 11.04 -16.30
N PRO A 176 -20.13 12.28 -16.54
CA PRO A 176 -19.28 12.56 -17.67
C PRO A 176 -17.97 11.76 -17.61
N GLY A 177 -17.50 11.31 -18.77
CA GLY A 177 -16.20 10.69 -18.90
C GLY A 177 -15.06 11.70 -18.89
N PRO A 178 -13.81 11.26 -18.63
CA PRO A 178 -12.65 12.13 -18.70
C PRO A 178 -12.31 12.50 -20.15
N ASP A 179 -11.66 13.65 -20.31
CA ASP A 179 -10.94 14.00 -21.52
C ASP A 179 -9.55 13.35 -21.48
N ILE A 180 -9.43 12.20 -22.14
CA ILE A 180 -8.30 11.29 -21.97
C ILE A 180 -7.07 11.79 -22.72
N THR A 181 -6.00 12.09 -21.99
CA THR A 181 -4.68 12.37 -22.51
C THR A 181 -3.68 11.26 -22.14
N LEU A 182 -2.62 11.10 -22.94
CA LEU A 182 -1.55 10.15 -22.62
C LEU A 182 -0.93 10.44 -21.25
N HIS A 183 -0.78 11.71 -20.91
CA HIS A 183 -0.27 12.17 -19.62
C HIS A 183 -1.14 11.65 -18.46
N GLN A 184 -2.45 11.83 -18.54
CA GLN A 184 -3.39 11.36 -17.52
C GLN A 184 -3.34 9.83 -17.33
N VAL A 185 -3.23 9.08 -18.42
CA VAL A 185 -3.09 7.60 -18.35
C VAL A 185 -1.77 7.23 -17.67
N LEU A 186 -0.65 7.86 -18.04
CA LEU A 186 0.66 7.56 -17.44
C LEU A 186 0.73 7.94 -15.97
N THR A 187 0.09 9.02 -15.54
CA THR A 187 0.13 9.48 -14.13
C THR A 187 -0.62 8.57 -13.18
N THR A 188 -1.53 7.70 -13.65
CA THR A 188 -2.14 6.66 -12.79
C THR A 188 -1.13 5.65 -12.26
N PHE A 189 0.03 5.52 -12.92
CA PHE A 189 1.08 4.58 -12.55
C PHE A 189 1.61 4.81 -11.13
N GLY A 190 1.80 6.07 -10.69
CA GLY A 190 2.31 6.39 -9.35
C GLY A 190 1.43 5.82 -8.26
N ASN A 191 0.15 6.13 -8.30
CA ASN A 191 -0.84 5.66 -7.35
C ASN A 191 -1.03 4.12 -7.41
N LEU A 192 -1.13 3.54 -8.60
CA LEU A 192 -1.22 2.09 -8.77
C LEU A 192 0.03 1.38 -8.24
N SER A 193 1.22 1.94 -8.44
CA SER A 193 2.47 1.41 -7.90
C SER A 193 2.47 1.43 -6.37
N LEU A 194 2.03 2.55 -5.77
CA LEU A 194 1.91 2.70 -4.31
C LEU A 194 0.96 1.67 -3.72
N ALA A 195 -0.20 1.44 -4.35
CA ALA A 195 -1.21 0.51 -3.86
C ALA A 195 -0.69 -0.93 -3.71
N TYR A 196 0.26 -1.35 -4.53
CA TYR A 196 0.86 -2.68 -4.46
C TYR A 196 2.19 -2.75 -3.68
N GLY A 197 2.54 -1.75 -2.89
CA GLY A 197 3.83 -1.57 -2.24
C GLY A 197 4.21 -2.57 -1.16
N VAL A 198 3.93 -3.87 -1.30
CA VAL A 198 4.11 -4.90 -0.27
C VAL A 198 5.40 -5.71 -0.39
N ALA A 199 6.09 -5.68 -1.54
CA ALA A 199 7.24 -6.56 -1.77
C ALA A 199 8.38 -6.38 -0.75
N VAL A 200 8.53 -5.18 -0.19
CA VAL A 200 9.54 -4.89 0.86
C VAL A 200 9.33 -5.68 2.15
N LEU A 201 8.10 -6.15 2.42
CA LEU A 201 7.76 -6.93 3.61
C LEU A 201 7.88 -8.44 3.40
N ILE A 202 8.03 -8.89 2.15
CA ILE A 202 8.06 -10.33 1.82
C ILE A 202 9.22 -11.08 2.49
N PRO A 203 10.46 -10.54 2.57
CA PRO A 203 11.53 -11.26 3.26
C PRO A 203 11.17 -11.60 4.72
N ASP A 204 10.55 -10.65 5.43
CA ASP A 204 10.16 -10.84 6.83
C ASP A 204 8.96 -11.80 6.98
N LEU A 205 7.94 -11.65 6.13
CA LEU A 205 6.76 -12.54 6.14
C LEU A 205 7.13 -13.98 5.75
N GLN A 206 8.02 -14.15 4.77
CA GLN A 206 8.42 -15.48 4.31
C GLN A 206 9.26 -16.24 5.33
N ARG A 207 10.08 -15.54 6.12
CA ARG A 207 10.83 -16.15 7.22
C ARG A 207 9.94 -16.61 8.37
N GLN A 208 8.87 -15.87 8.64
CA GLN A 208 7.90 -16.21 9.68
C GLN A 208 6.99 -17.37 9.29
N HIS A 209 6.97 -17.79 8.02
CA HIS A 209 6.14 -18.89 7.55
C HIS A 209 6.81 -20.24 7.84
N SER A 210 6.08 -21.14 8.55
CA SER A 210 6.57 -22.49 8.86
C SER A 210 6.95 -23.32 7.62
N GLN A 211 6.30 -23.03 6.46
CA GLN A 211 6.57 -23.65 5.17
C GLN A 211 6.86 -22.60 4.10
N PRO A 212 8.06 -21.98 4.05
CA PRO A 212 8.38 -20.88 3.14
C PRO A 212 8.13 -21.18 1.65
N LYS A 213 8.20 -22.46 1.25
CA LYS A 213 7.90 -22.91 -0.13
C LYS A 213 6.48 -22.61 -0.58
N ARG A 214 5.54 -22.37 0.34
CA ARG A 214 4.14 -22.01 0.04
C ARG A 214 3.97 -20.52 -0.24
N MET A 215 4.94 -19.69 0.13
CA MET A 215 4.85 -18.23 0.05
C MET A 215 4.53 -17.70 -1.36
N PRO A 216 5.07 -18.23 -2.48
CA PRO A 216 4.68 -17.81 -3.83
C PRO A 216 3.17 -17.94 -4.08
N ARG A 217 2.53 -19.02 -3.60
CA ARG A 217 1.08 -19.24 -3.69
C ARG A 217 0.31 -18.25 -2.83
N VAL A 218 0.74 -18.04 -1.60
CA VAL A 218 0.13 -17.07 -0.67
C VAL A 218 0.13 -15.68 -1.29
N ILE A 219 1.25 -15.25 -1.87
CA ILE A 219 1.38 -13.97 -2.57
C ILE A 219 0.41 -13.86 -3.73
N MET A 220 0.34 -14.87 -4.62
CA MET A 220 -0.56 -14.86 -5.76
C MET A 220 -2.02 -14.74 -5.35
N VAL A 221 -2.45 -15.50 -4.35
CA VAL A 221 -3.83 -15.47 -3.85
C VAL A 221 -4.12 -14.12 -3.22
N SER A 222 -3.25 -13.62 -2.35
CA SER A 222 -3.45 -12.35 -1.64
C SER A 222 -3.52 -11.15 -2.57
N LEU A 223 -2.54 -11.02 -3.46
CA LEU A 223 -2.51 -9.92 -4.44
C LEU A 223 -3.59 -10.07 -5.50
N GLY A 224 -3.97 -11.31 -5.85
CA GLY A 224 -5.10 -11.58 -6.74
C GLY A 224 -6.43 -11.12 -6.16
N ILE A 225 -6.71 -11.47 -4.90
CA ILE A 225 -7.91 -11.00 -4.17
C ILE A 225 -7.89 -9.48 -4.03
N GLY A 226 -6.75 -8.90 -3.64
CA GLY A 226 -6.59 -7.44 -3.53
C GLY A 226 -6.84 -6.73 -4.86
N SER A 227 -6.30 -7.27 -5.98
CA SER A 227 -6.53 -6.71 -7.32
C SER A 227 -7.99 -6.77 -7.75
N ALA A 228 -8.69 -7.86 -7.44
CA ALA A 228 -10.13 -7.98 -7.71
C ALA A 228 -10.93 -6.96 -6.89
N PHE A 229 -10.57 -6.76 -5.63
CA PHE A 229 -11.18 -5.75 -4.77
C PHE A 229 -10.91 -4.33 -5.29
N PHE A 230 -9.67 -4.01 -5.67
CA PHE A 230 -9.32 -2.72 -6.28
C PHE A 230 -10.15 -2.44 -7.54
N LEU A 231 -10.28 -3.44 -8.42
CA LEU A 231 -11.07 -3.28 -9.64
C LEU A 231 -12.55 -3.05 -9.33
N ALA A 232 -13.11 -3.77 -8.35
CA ALA A 232 -14.50 -3.60 -7.94
C ALA A 232 -14.76 -2.18 -7.38
N VAL A 233 -13.89 -1.68 -6.50
CA VAL A 233 -13.98 -0.33 -5.94
C VAL A 233 -13.80 0.75 -7.04
N ALA A 234 -12.83 0.54 -7.95
CA ALA A 234 -12.59 1.44 -9.08
C ALA A 234 -13.80 1.59 -9.99
N ILE A 235 -14.39 0.46 -10.40
CA ILE A 235 -15.55 0.46 -11.29
C ILE A 235 -16.76 1.08 -10.60
N ALA A 236 -17.09 0.64 -9.38
CA ALA A 236 -18.24 1.12 -8.64
C ALA A 236 -18.16 2.65 -8.42
N GLY A 237 -17.03 3.14 -7.90
CA GLY A 237 -16.84 4.57 -7.70
C GLY A 237 -16.89 5.38 -9.00
N TYR A 238 -16.26 4.87 -10.08
CA TYR A 238 -16.25 5.55 -11.37
C TYR A 238 -17.63 5.61 -12.03
N VAL A 239 -18.41 4.54 -11.96
CA VAL A 239 -19.79 4.53 -12.53
C VAL A 239 -20.65 5.60 -11.90
N ALA A 240 -20.49 5.87 -10.61
CA ALA A 240 -21.25 6.88 -9.89
C ALA A 240 -20.74 8.32 -10.11
N GLY A 241 -19.40 8.55 -10.11
CA GLY A 241 -18.82 9.89 -10.09
C GLY A 241 -18.13 10.33 -11.39
N GLY A 242 -17.86 9.42 -12.32
CA GLY A 242 -17.21 9.72 -13.60
C GLY A 242 -15.85 10.43 -13.44
N CYS A 243 -15.61 11.45 -14.26
CA CYS A 243 -14.41 12.28 -14.18
C CYS A 243 -14.40 13.27 -12.99
N GLN A 244 -15.52 13.44 -12.30
CA GLN A 244 -15.67 14.39 -11.18
C GLN A 244 -15.27 13.81 -9.81
N LEU A 245 -14.62 12.64 -9.81
CA LEU A 245 -14.11 12.07 -8.58
C LEU A 245 -12.86 12.79 -8.08
N SER A 246 -12.79 12.99 -6.77
CA SER A 246 -11.59 13.48 -6.10
C SER A 246 -10.48 12.41 -6.10
N ALA A 247 -9.25 12.82 -5.76
CA ALA A 247 -8.11 11.93 -5.62
C ALA A 247 -8.34 10.74 -4.66
N ASN A 248 -9.24 10.92 -3.71
CA ASN A 248 -9.62 9.93 -2.70
C ASN A 248 -11.14 9.79 -2.67
N LEU A 249 -11.63 8.55 -2.68
CA LEU A 249 -13.07 8.22 -2.65
C LEU A 249 -13.82 8.92 -1.51
N LEU A 250 -13.24 8.93 -0.30
CA LEU A 250 -13.89 9.56 0.86
C LEU A 250 -14.00 11.08 0.70
N PHE A 251 -13.08 11.72 -0.02
CA PHE A 251 -13.15 13.15 -0.33
C PHE A 251 -14.15 13.47 -1.44
N SER A 252 -14.60 12.47 -2.19
CA SER A 252 -15.67 12.65 -3.18
C SER A 252 -17.05 12.70 -2.54
N ILE A 253 -17.26 12.08 -1.38
CA ILE A 253 -18.56 11.96 -0.73
C ILE A 253 -18.87 13.10 0.25
N VAL A 254 -17.90 13.92 0.62
CA VAL A 254 -18.05 15.00 1.61
C VAL A 254 -17.29 16.24 1.17
N ASN A 255 -17.78 17.42 1.55
CA ASN A 255 -17.02 18.65 1.44
C ASN A 255 -15.99 18.70 2.59
N ILE A 256 -14.69 18.68 2.26
CA ILE A 256 -13.62 18.65 3.26
C ILE A 256 -13.57 19.95 4.08
N ALA A 257 -13.88 21.10 3.45
CA ALA A 257 -13.83 22.39 4.12
C ALA A 257 -15.03 22.63 5.05
N ASP A 258 -16.22 22.12 4.67
CA ASP A 258 -17.43 22.23 5.47
C ASP A 258 -18.31 20.99 5.24
N PRO A 259 -18.24 19.97 6.13
CA PRO A 259 -18.99 18.73 5.99
C PRO A 259 -20.53 18.89 6.01
N SER A 260 -21.05 20.05 6.41
CA SER A 260 -22.47 20.38 6.35
C SER A 260 -22.92 20.91 4.98
N SER A 261 -21.98 21.35 4.17
CA SER A 261 -22.19 21.83 2.80
C SER A 261 -22.20 20.68 1.79
N PRO A 262 -22.77 20.89 0.59
CA PRO A 262 -22.72 19.90 -0.49
C PRO A 262 -21.29 19.50 -0.82
N SER A 263 -21.07 18.20 -1.07
CA SER A 263 -19.83 17.68 -1.62
C SER A 263 -19.50 18.31 -2.98
N ALA A 264 -18.28 18.10 -3.48
CA ALA A 264 -17.91 18.53 -4.83
C ALA A 264 -18.86 17.98 -5.92
N LEU A 265 -19.53 16.86 -5.65
CA LEU A 265 -20.54 16.25 -6.53
C LEU A 265 -21.95 16.82 -6.36
N GLY A 266 -22.18 17.77 -5.45
CA GLY A 266 -23.44 18.52 -5.28
C GLY A 266 -24.46 17.90 -4.34
N PHE A 267 -24.15 16.84 -3.61
CA PHE A 267 -25.02 16.24 -2.59
C PHE A 267 -24.48 16.40 -1.17
N VAL A 268 -25.36 16.36 -0.18
CA VAL A 268 -24.99 16.31 1.24
C VAL A 268 -25.17 14.88 1.74
N PRO A 269 -24.09 14.18 2.13
CA PRO A 269 -24.14 12.78 2.52
C PRO A 269 -24.82 12.61 3.90
N ASN A 270 -25.23 11.37 4.21
CA ASN A 270 -25.65 11.04 5.57
C ASN A 270 -24.46 11.16 6.53
N HIS A 271 -24.58 12.03 7.54
CA HIS A 271 -23.52 12.32 8.51
C HIS A 271 -23.03 11.05 9.23
N GLY A 272 -23.93 10.14 9.64
CA GLY A 272 -23.54 8.90 10.32
C GLY A 272 -22.70 7.97 9.44
N ALA A 273 -22.99 7.89 8.14
CA ALA A 273 -22.21 7.12 7.18
C ALA A 273 -20.80 7.71 6.98
N VAL A 274 -20.70 9.05 6.89
CA VAL A 274 -19.40 9.75 6.81
C VAL A 274 -18.58 9.47 8.05
N VAL A 275 -19.14 9.69 9.24
CA VAL A 275 -18.44 9.43 10.52
C VAL A 275 -17.94 7.99 10.59
N MET A 276 -18.78 7.02 10.22
CA MET A 276 -18.40 5.60 10.22
C MET A 276 -17.23 5.33 9.26
N ALA A 277 -17.30 5.78 8.00
CA ALA A 277 -16.26 5.56 7.01
C ALA A 277 -14.92 6.20 7.44
N PHE A 278 -14.96 7.43 7.93
CA PHE A 278 -13.79 8.19 8.34
C PHE A 278 -13.13 7.62 9.60
N LEU A 279 -13.91 7.18 10.61
CA LEU A 279 -13.37 6.54 11.81
C LEU A 279 -12.71 5.20 11.50
N PHE A 280 -13.34 4.35 10.68
CA PHE A 280 -12.74 3.08 10.28
C PHE A 280 -11.47 3.27 9.46
N MET A 281 -11.47 4.25 8.55
CA MET A 281 -10.26 4.59 7.80
C MET A 281 -9.17 5.18 8.69
N HIS A 282 -9.52 6.04 9.64
CA HIS A 282 -8.56 6.58 10.61
C HIS A 282 -7.91 5.47 11.44
N LEU A 283 -8.71 4.52 11.95
CA LEU A 283 -8.20 3.36 12.66
C LEU A 283 -7.21 2.55 11.80
N HIS A 284 -7.55 2.29 10.53
CA HIS A 284 -6.66 1.63 9.58
C HIS A 284 -5.34 2.39 9.41
N VAL A 285 -5.41 3.70 9.19
CA VAL A 285 -4.23 4.56 8.98
C VAL A 285 -3.28 4.52 10.18
N VAL A 286 -3.80 4.57 11.42
CA VAL A 286 -2.98 4.44 12.65
C VAL A 286 -2.25 3.11 12.70
N ILE A 287 -2.96 2.01 12.38
CA ILE A 287 -2.41 0.65 12.42
C ILE A 287 -1.32 0.47 11.35
N VAL A 288 -1.61 0.86 10.11
CA VAL A 288 -0.66 0.70 9.00
C VAL A 288 0.55 1.60 9.17
N LEU A 289 0.37 2.81 9.67
CA LEU A 289 1.48 3.72 9.99
C LEU A 289 2.47 3.05 10.95
N SER A 290 1.99 2.40 12.01
CA SER A 290 2.85 1.67 12.95
C SER A 290 3.60 0.52 12.28
N THR A 291 2.96 -0.21 11.37
CA THR A 291 3.56 -1.34 10.65
C THR A 291 4.64 -0.90 9.67
N VAL A 292 4.37 0.16 8.89
CA VAL A 292 5.32 0.71 7.91
C VAL A 292 6.54 1.35 8.58
N LEU A 293 6.40 1.82 9.83
CA LEU A 293 7.49 2.41 10.60
C LEU A 293 8.41 1.37 11.28
N GLN A 294 8.05 0.09 11.35
CA GLN A 294 8.92 -0.92 11.97
C GLN A 294 10.26 -1.09 11.25
N PRO A 295 10.34 -1.26 9.91
CA PRO A 295 11.62 -1.38 9.23
C PRO A 295 12.58 -0.20 9.47
N PRO A 296 12.17 1.09 9.34
CA PRO A 296 13.06 2.20 9.63
C PRO A 296 13.47 2.31 11.10
N PHE A 297 12.58 1.96 12.03
CA PHE A 297 12.94 1.88 13.44
C PHE A 297 14.02 0.84 13.68
N TYR A 298 13.85 -0.36 13.17
CA TYR A 298 14.85 -1.42 13.27
C TYR A 298 16.20 -1.02 12.65
N MET A 299 16.17 -0.40 11.46
CA MET A 299 17.38 0.12 10.81
C MET A 299 18.07 1.18 11.66
N ALA A 300 17.31 2.13 12.21
CA ALA A 300 17.85 3.20 13.04
C ALA A 300 18.40 2.67 14.37
N GLU A 301 17.70 1.74 15.04
CA GLU A 301 18.15 1.07 16.27
C GLU A 301 19.45 0.31 16.04
N ARG A 302 19.56 -0.43 14.91
CA ARG A 302 20.78 -1.14 14.54
C ARG A 302 21.96 -0.20 14.25
N LEU A 303 21.72 0.88 13.50
CA LEU A 303 22.77 1.80 13.05
C LEU A 303 23.22 2.78 14.14
N ILE A 304 22.25 3.34 14.89
CA ILE A 304 22.50 4.43 15.85
C ILE A 304 22.77 3.88 17.26
N LEU A 305 21.92 2.93 17.71
CA LEU A 305 22.02 2.38 19.06
C LEU A 305 22.91 1.14 19.13
N GLY A 306 23.26 0.55 18.00
CA GLY A 306 24.04 -0.68 17.96
C GLY A 306 23.30 -1.91 18.48
N MET A 307 21.98 -1.86 18.59
CA MET A 307 21.11 -2.99 18.94
C MET A 307 21.11 -4.05 17.81
N HIS A 308 20.65 -5.27 18.10
CA HIS A 308 20.51 -6.35 17.11
C HIS A 308 21.83 -6.80 16.44
N LYS A 309 22.97 -6.64 17.13
CA LYS A 309 24.30 -6.99 16.58
C LYS A 309 24.65 -8.49 16.63
N ASP A 310 24.00 -9.28 17.47
CA ASP A 310 24.32 -10.70 17.67
C ASP A 310 24.03 -11.58 16.44
N SER A 311 23.30 -11.06 15.46
CA SER A 311 23.19 -11.65 14.12
C SER A 311 24.52 -11.71 13.34
N ALA A 312 25.55 -10.95 13.73
CA ALA A 312 26.83 -10.94 13.03
C ALA A 312 27.73 -12.14 13.40
N ALA A 313 27.58 -12.68 14.62
CA ALA A 313 28.30 -13.87 15.06
C ALA A 313 27.76 -15.15 14.40
N SER A 314 26.44 -15.22 14.16
CA SER A 314 25.83 -16.33 13.42
C SER A 314 26.22 -16.34 11.92
N ILE A 315 26.52 -15.19 11.33
CA ILE A 315 26.99 -15.08 9.93
C ILE A 315 28.36 -15.74 9.72
N GLN A 316 29.19 -15.80 10.76
CA GLN A 316 30.51 -16.43 10.69
C GLN A 316 30.39 -17.96 10.75
N GLN A 317 29.41 -18.50 11.45
CA GLN A 317 29.17 -19.93 11.61
C GLN A 317 28.52 -20.54 10.35
N ASP A 318 27.70 -19.79 9.63
CA ASP A 318 27.05 -20.20 8.37
C ASP A 318 28.02 -20.28 7.17
N LYS A 319 29.23 -19.75 7.29
CA LYS A 319 30.26 -19.87 6.22
C LYS A 319 30.83 -21.25 6.11
N ASP A 320 30.78 -22.03 7.16
CA ASP A 320 31.33 -23.40 7.20
C ASP A 320 30.29 -24.44 6.73
N ASP A 321 28.97 -24.10 6.69
CA ASP A 321 27.90 -25.00 6.22
C ASP A 321 27.56 -24.84 4.72
N ASN A 322 28.43 -24.22 3.94
CA ASN A 322 28.15 -23.78 2.55
C ASN A 322 27.94 -24.95 1.54
N ASP A 323 28.36 -26.16 1.87
CA ASP A 323 28.31 -27.32 0.95
C ASP A 323 26.86 -27.84 0.74
N GLY A 324 25.96 -27.66 1.70
CA GLY A 324 24.57 -28.10 1.59
C GLY A 324 23.69 -27.20 0.69
N TRP A 325 24.11 -25.96 0.48
CA TRP A 325 23.31 -24.97 -0.27
C TRP A 325 23.49 -25.08 -1.79
N GLU A 326 24.62 -25.55 -2.27
CA GLU A 326 24.84 -25.84 -3.70
C GLU A 326 23.93 -26.98 -4.16
N GLU A 327 23.74 -28.01 -3.34
CA GLU A 327 22.84 -29.13 -3.65
C GLU A 327 21.36 -28.72 -3.63
N LEU A 328 20.95 -27.83 -2.72
CA LEU A 328 19.58 -27.30 -2.66
C LEU A 328 19.30 -26.35 -3.85
N ARG A 329 20.29 -25.57 -4.26
CA ARG A 329 20.23 -24.69 -5.43
C ARG A 329 20.04 -25.50 -6.71
N ASP A 330 20.74 -26.60 -6.87
CA ASP A 330 20.61 -27.48 -8.03
C ASP A 330 19.25 -28.20 -8.07
N LYS A 331 18.69 -28.57 -6.92
CA LYS A 331 17.35 -29.14 -6.81
C LYS A 331 16.23 -28.12 -7.07
N LEU A 332 16.43 -26.85 -6.74
CA LEU A 332 15.45 -25.77 -6.96
C LEU A 332 15.59 -25.14 -8.36
N SER A 333 16.78 -25.15 -8.97
CA SER A 333 16.99 -24.67 -10.34
C SER A 333 16.28 -25.54 -11.38
N SER A 334 16.03 -26.81 -11.06
CA SER A 334 15.20 -27.71 -11.90
C SER A 334 13.70 -27.47 -11.74
N SER A 335 13.26 -26.60 -10.86
CA SER A 335 11.86 -26.28 -10.64
C SER A 335 11.38 -25.11 -11.50
N VAL A 336 10.28 -25.29 -12.10
CA VAL A 336 9.42 -24.64 -13.10
C VAL A 336 9.36 -23.08 -13.06
N PRO A 337 9.26 -22.41 -14.24
CA PRO A 337 9.11 -20.95 -14.39
C PRO A 337 7.92 -20.32 -13.64
N VAL A 338 8.00 -19.04 -13.26
CA VAL A 338 6.93 -18.32 -12.52
C VAL A 338 5.58 -18.36 -13.26
N VAL A 339 5.60 -18.30 -14.58
CA VAL A 339 4.38 -18.32 -15.42
C VAL A 339 3.67 -19.68 -15.40
N SER A 340 4.36 -20.78 -15.06
CA SER A 340 3.78 -22.13 -15.01
C SER A 340 3.27 -22.53 -13.61
N VAL A 341 3.44 -21.68 -12.59
CA VAL A 341 2.96 -21.96 -11.22
C VAL A 341 1.46 -22.23 -11.18
N ALA A 342 0.69 -21.67 -12.12
CA ALA A 342 -0.74 -22.00 -12.26
C ALA A 342 -1.00 -23.47 -12.62
N ARG A 343 -0.03 -24.16 -13.23
CA ARG A 343 -0.15 -25.57 -13.66
C ARG A 343 0.34 -26.56 -12.59
N ASP A 344 1.28 -26.13 -11.72
CA ASP A 344 1.85 -26.99 -10.67
C ASP A 344 0.96 -27.12 -9.42
N LEU A 345 -0.17 -26.39 -9.40
CA LEU A 345 -1.17 -26.50 -8.34
C LEU A 345 -1.88 -27.85 -8.30
N GLU A 346 -1.74 -28.67 -9.37
CA GLU A 346 -2.46 -29.94 -9.53
C GLU A 346 -1.64 -31.20 -9.15
N ASN A 347 -0.29 -31.15 -9.08
CA ASN A 347 0.53 -32.38 -9.15
C ASN A 347 1.43 -32.72 -7.95
N ASN A 348 1.38 -32.06 -6.80
CA ASN A 348 2.18 -32.45 -5.64
C ASN A 348 1.33 -33.09 -4.53
N ASN A 349 0.95 -34.35 -4.77
CA ASN A 349 0.66 -35.34 -3.72
C ASN A 349 1.87 -36.28 -3.66
N ASP A 350 2.48 -36.35 -2.49
CA ASP A 350 2.99 -37.51 -1.77
C ASP A 350 4.33 -37.31 -1.06
N ASP A 351 4.35 -37.92 0.14
CA ASP A 351 5.44 -38.34 1.00
C ASP A 351 6.25 -37.29 1.77
N SER A 352 5.81 -37.07 3.05
CA SER A 352 6.68 -37.05 4.25
C SER A 352 6.00 -36.48 5.51
N ASP A 353 5.03 -37.18 6.06
CA ASP A 353 4.27 -36.68 7.24
C ASP A 353 5.00 -36.87 8.59
N ASN A 354 6.07 -37.68 8.69
CA ASN A 354 6.72 -37.96 9.98
C ASN A 354 7.98 -37.14 10.29
N GLU A 355 8.68 -36.61 9.31
CA GLU A 355 9.82 -35.68 9.52
C GLU A 355 9.36 -34.23 9.79
N THR A 356 8.17 -33.87 9.31
CA THR A 356 7.62 -32.52 9.43
C THR A 356 7.24 -32.13 10.84
N LEU A 357 6.75 -33.06 11.66
CA LEU A 357 6.32 -32.78 13.06
C LEU A 357 7.50 -32.54 14.02
N SER A 358 8.60 -33.25 13.86
CA SER A 358 9.82 -33.05 14.66
C SER A 358 10.53 -31.75 14.28
N ASN A 359 10.57 -31.43 12.99
CA ASN A 359 11.19 -30.20 12.47
C ASN A 359 10.35 -28.95 12.74
N SER A 360 9.00 -29.06 12.82
CA SER A 360 8.14 -27.93 13.18
C SER A 360 8.28 -27.57 14.66
N ALA A 361 8.34 -28.54 15.57
CA ALA A 361 8.53 -28.30 17.00
C ALA A 361 9.91 -27.68 17.29
N LYS A 362 10.96 -28.12 16.57
CA LYS A 362 12.30 -27.56 16.69
C LYS A 362 12.38 -26.12 16.18
N ARG A 363 11.72 -25.82 15.05
CA ARG A 363 11.62 -24.46 14.51
C ARG A 363 10.78 -23.53 15.37
N GLU A 364 9.67 -24.00 15.94
CA GLU A 364 8.89 -23.23 16.92
C GLU A 364 9.71 -22.89 18.17
N GLN A 365 10.61 -23.78 18.58
CA GLN A 365 11.48 -23.56 19.72
C GLN A 365 12.61 -22.57 19.37
N GLU A 366 13.24 -22.72 18.23
CA GLU A 366 14.26 -21.80 17.69
C GLU A 366 13.65 -20.40 17.42
N GLU A 367 12.39 -20.34 16.96
CA GLU A 367 11.67 -19.09 16.75
C GLU A 367 11.31 -18.40 18.07
N LYS A 368 10.91 -19.16 19.09
CA LYS A 368 10.67 -18.62 20.44
C LYS A 368 11.95 -18.10 21.08
N GLU A 369 13.05 -18.85 20.99
CA GLU A 369 14.35 -18.43 21.49
C GLU A 369 14.86 -17.16 20.76
N HIS A 370 14.64 -17.07 19.44
CA HIS A 370 14.98 -15.89 18.67
C HIS A 370 14.09 -14.67 19.02
N ASP A 371 12.78 -14.90 19.24
CA ASP A 371 11.84 -13.85 19.66
C ASP A 371 12.18 -13.36 21.09
N GLU A 372 12.54 -14.28 22.00
CA GLU A 372 12.99 -13.94 23.36
C GLU A 372 14.33 -13.20 23.34
N ALA A 373 15.26 -13.57 22.48
CA ALA A 373 16.53 -12.87 22.30
C ALA A 373 16.32 -11.46 21.73
N GLN A 374 15.44 -11.29 20.74
CA GLN A 374 15.07 -9.97 20.23
C GLN A 374 14.39 -9.10 21.31
N LEU A 375 13.51 -9.69 22.11
CA LEU A 375 12.84 -8.98 23.21
C LEU A 375 13.82 -8.60 24.33
N SER A 376 14.90 -9.35 24.52
CA SER A 376 15.91 -9.04 25.51
C SER A 376 16.65 -7.73 25.24
N ASP A 377 16.87 -7.40 23.95
CA ASP A 377 17.48 -6.12 23.53
C ASP A 377 16.62 -4.91 23.91
N TYR A 378 15.31 -5.09 24.01
CA TYR A 378 14.36 -4.06 24.46
C TYR A 378 14.16 -4.05 25.97
N SER A 379 14.81 -4.96 26.72
CA SER A 379 14.71 -5.05 28.17
C SER A 379 15.73 -4.12 28.86
N GLY A 380 15.38 -3.65 30.07
CA GLY A 380 16.22 -2.75 30.84
C GLY A 380 15.91 -1.26 30.60
N SER A 381 15.83 -0.49 31.70
CA SER A 381 15.38 0.91 31.69
C SER A 381 16.18 1.83 30.75
N ALA A 382 17.50 1.61 30.65
CA ALA A 382 18.37 2.39 29.79
C ALA A 382 18.13 2.12 28.30
N ASN A 383 17.93 0.85 27.91
CA ASN A 383 17.64 0.47 26.52
C ASN A 383 16.24 0.91 26.12
N VAL A 384 15.25 0.74 27.01
CA VAL A 384 13.88 1.25 26.80
C VAL A 384 13.91 2.75 26.51
N LEU A 385 14.60 3.53 27.33
CA LEU A 385 14.70 4.98 27.14
C LEU A 385 15.34 5.32 25.79
N ARG A 386 16.41 4.61 25.39
CA ARG A 386 17.14 4.87 24.13
C ARG A 386 16.27 4.60 22.89
N TYR A 387 15.63 3.43 22.80
CA TYR A 387 14.83 3.12 21.61
C TYR A 387 13.55 3.96 21.55
N VAL A 388 12.89 4.21 22.69
CA VAL A 388 11.70 5.08 22.75
C VAL A 388 12.07 6.49 22.31
N THR A 389 13.17 7.06 22.82
CA THR A 389 13.63 8.38 22.40
C THR A 389 13.93 8.44 20.92
N LEU A 390 14.63 7.43 20.37
CA LEU A 390 14.95 7.35 18.95
C LEU A 390 13.68 7.31 18.08
N ARG A 391 12.70 6.46 18.44
CA ARG A 391 11.42 6.35 17.71
C ARG A 391 10.63 7.65 17.77
N LEU A 392 10.61 8.33 18.91
CA LEU A 392 9.96 9.64 19.05
C LEU A 392 10.65 10.73 18.23
N VAL A 393 11.98 10.73 18.15
CA VAL A 393 12.73 11.66 17.28
C VAL A 393 12.40 11.42 15.82
N ILE A 394 12.38 10.15 15.36
CA ILE A 394 11.99 9.82 13.99
C ILE A 394 10.56 10.28 13.72
N MET A 395 9.62 10.02 14.65
CA MET A 395 8.24 10.49 14.52
C MET A 395 8.14 12.01 14.42
N ALA A 396 8.90 12.75 15.22
CA ALA A 396 8.94 14.21 15.16
C ALA A 396 9.45 14.74 13.80
N LEU A 397 10.48 14.08 13.23
CA LEU A 397 10.99 14.42 11.90
C LEU A 397 9.93 14.13 10.81
N LEU A 398 9.19 13.02 10.91
CA LEU A 398 8.11 12.69 9.99
C LEU A 398 6.95 13.69 10.09
N VAL A 399 6.59 14.14 11.31
CA VAL A 399 5.58 15.19 11.51
C VAL A 399 6.01 16.48 10.83
N ALA A 400 7.27 16.89 11.00
CA ALA A 400 7.81 18.10 10.35
C ALA A 400 7.73 18.00 8.81
N ALA A 401 8.09 16.83 8.24
CA ALA A 401 7.98 16.58 6.82
C ALA A 401 6.51 16.57 6.35
N ALA A 402 5.60 15.91 7.09
CA ALA A 402 4.17 15.87 6.79
C ALA A 402 3.53 17.27 6.78
N ILE A 403 3.93 18.16 7.70
CA ILE A 403 3.50 19.56 7.71
C ILE A 403 3.96 20.27 6.43
N GLY A 404 5.18 20.00 5.95
CA GLY A 404 5.68 20.56 4.69
C GLY A 404 4.87 20.11 3.46
N PHE A 405 4.43 18.86 3.42
CA PHE A 405 3.73 18.28 2.27
C PHE A 405 2.20 18.28 2.38
N ARG A 406 1.62 18.87 3.43
CA ARG A 406 0.17 18.76 3.71
C ARG A 406 -0.75 19.21 2.57
N SER A 407 -0.32 20.20 1.78
CA SER A 407 -1.12 20.76 0.68
C SER A 407 -1.03 19.97 -0.64
N HIS A 408 -0.13 18.97 -0.73
CA HIS A 408 0.21 18.27 -1.97
C HIS A 408 0.10 16.75 -1.80
N PHE A 409 -0.96 16.29 -1.13
CA PHE A 409 -1.16 14.88 -0.81
C PHE A 409 -1.11 13.97 -2.04
N LEU A 410 -1.80 14.34 -3.13
CA LEU A 410 -1.85 13.52 -4.33
C LEU A 410 -0.49 13.40 -5.02
N ASP A 411 0.21 14.52 -5.16
CA ASP A 411 1.55 14.53 -5.77
C ASP A 411 2.57 13.77 -4.91
N LEU A 412 2.44 13.82 -3.57
CA LEU A 412 3.24 13.03 -2.65
C LEU A 412 3.02 11.53 -2.84
N VAL A 413 1.76 11.10 -3.00
CA VAL A 413 1.37 9.71 -3.24
C VAL A 413 1.91 9.23 -4.59
N ASP A 414 1.68 9.99 -5.66
CA ASP A 414 2.14 9.67 -7.01
C ASP A 414 3.68 9.66 -7.09
N PHE A 415 4.36 10.61 -6.46
CA PHE A 415 5.82 10.66 -6.40
C PHE A 415 6.41 9.46 -5.64
N THR A 416 5.84 9.11 -4.49
CA THR A 416 6.30 7.98 -3.67
C THR A 416 6.15 6.66 -4.42
N GLY A 417 5.00 6.44 -5.05
CA GLY A 417 4.72 5.24 -5.82
C GLY A 417 5.62 5.11 -7.05
N ALA A 418 5.75 6.19 -7.82
CA ALA A 418 6.55 6.19 -9.04
C ALA A 418 8.06 6.08 -8.79
N SER A 419 8.55 6.59 -7.67
CA SER A 419 9.97 6.55 -7.31
C SER A 419 10.34 5.33 -6.47
N ALA A 420 10.24 5.45 -5.17
CA ALA A 420 10.78 4.50 -4.21
C ALA A 420 10.07 3.13 -4.24
N ILE A 421 8.74 3.11 -4.34
CA ILE A 421 7.97 1.86 -4.41
C ILE A 421 8.25 1.11 -5.73
N THR A 422 8.28 1.82 -6.86
CA THR A 422 8.60 1.20 -8.15
C THR A 422 9.97 0.53 -8.12
N VAL A 423 10.98 1.18 -7.53
CA VAL A 423 12.31 0.59 -7.41
C VAL A 423 12.29 -0.63 -6.47
N CYS A 424 11.73 -0.50 -5.26
CA CYS A 424 11.74 -1.57 -4.27
C CYS A 424 10.83 -2.75 -4.63
N CYS A 425 9.65 -2.50 -5.19
CA CYS A 425 8.63 -3.53 -5.33
C CYS A 425 8.54 -4.13 -6.74
N LEU A 426 9.03 -3.43 -7.77
CA LEU A 426 8.97 -3.89 -9.15
C LEU A 426 10.37 -4.16 -9.73
N VAL A 427 11.23 -3.13 -9.76
CA VAL A 427 12.50 -3.21 -10.49
C VAL A 427 13.49 -4.14 -9.79
N LEU A 428 13.80 -3.89 -8.51
CA LEU A 428 14.80 -4.68 -7.78
C LEU A 428 14.43 -6.17 -7.66
N PRO A 429 13.18 -6.56 -7.30
CA PRO A 429 12.80 -7.97 -7.29
C PRO A 429 13.05 -8.69 -8.61
N LEU A 430 12.71 -8.08 -9.73
CA LEU A 430 12.92 -8.67 -11.06
C LEU A 430 14.40 -8.69 -11.48
N VAL A 431 15.16 -7.66 -11.13
CA VAL A 431 16.63 -7.64 -11.35
C VAL A 431 17.29 -8.76 -10.55
N PHE A 432 16.92 -8.96 -9.29
CA PHE A 432 17.45 -10.06 -8.47
C PHE A 432 17.08 -11.41 -9.07
N TYR A 433 15.83 -11.56 -9.48
CA TYR A 433 15.34 -12.79 -10.11
C TYR A 433 16.11 -13.12 -11.39
N LEU A 434 16.25 -12.17 -12.30
CA LEU A 434 17.02 -12.35 -13.53
C LEU A 434 18.49 -12.66 -13.25
N LYS A 435 19.11 -12.02 -12.25
CA LYS A 435 20.52 -12.24 -11.92
C LYS A 435 20.78 -13.64 -11.40
N ILE A 436 19.91 -14.17 -10.53
CA ILE A 436 20.06 -15.50 -9.91
C ILE A 436 19.71 -16.61 -10.89
N PHE A 437 18.59 -16.48 -11.60
CA PHE A 437 18.03 -17.56 -12.43
C PHE A 437 18.30 -17.37 -13.93
N TRP A 438 19.20 -16.47 -14.35
CA TRP A 438 19.39 -16.13 -15.77
C TRP A 438 19.56 -17.35 -16.68
N ARG A 439 20.31 -18.37 -16.24
CA ARG A 439 20.61 -19.55 -17.05
C ARG A 439 19.43 -20.53 -17.12
N ASP A 440 18.61 -20.57 -16.09
CA ASP A 440 17.54 -21.55 -15.91
C ASP A 440 16.21 -21.08 -16.49
N LEU A 441 16.08 -19.74 -16.69
CA LEU A 441 14.84 -19.15 -17.23
C LEU A 441 14.71 -19.33 -18.74
N PRO A 442 13.51 -19.69 -19.23
CA PRO A 442 13.22 -19.70 -20.67
C PRO A 442 13.27 -18.27 -21.23
N LEU A 443 13.53 -18.15 -22.53
CA LEU A 443 13.67 -16.87 -23.22
C LEU A 443 12.45 -15.96 -23.05
N TYR A 444 11.24 -16.51 -23.12
CA TYR A 444 10.01 -15.73 -22.98
C TYR A 444 9.90 -15.09 -21.58
N GLU A 445 10.29 -15.79 -20.54
CA GLU A 445 10.22 -15.28 -19.16
C GLU A 445 11.27 -14.19 -18.92
N ARG A 446 12.51 -14.35 -19.46
CA ARG A 446 13.51 -13.28 -19.47
C ARG A 446 12.99 -12.03 -20.19
N ALA A 447 12.37 -12.23 -21.36
CA ALA A 447 11.80 -11.11 -22.14
C ALA A 447 10.67 -10.41 -21.37
N VAL A 448 9.74 -11.14 -20.74
CA VAL A 448 8.68 -10.57 -19.93
C VAL A 448 9.25 -9.76 -18.75
N ALA A 449 10.20 -10.31 -18.01
CA ALA A 449 10.84 -9.62 -16.89
C ALA A 449 11.53 -8.32 -17.34
N LEU A 450 12.28 -8.37 -18.44
CA LEU A 450 12.95 -7.20 -19.01
C LEU A 450 11.95 -6.13 -19.48
N VAL A 451 10.86 -6.54 -20.15
CA VAL A 451 9.80 -5.62 -20.58
C VAL A 451 9.17 -4.92 -19.38
N VAL A 452 8.82 -5.67 -18.32
CA VAL A 452 8.24 -5.09 -17.09
C VAL A 452 9.23 -4.12 -16.45
N ILE A 453 10.52 -4.48 -16.32
CA ILE A 453 11.55 -3.58 -15.77
C ILE A 453 11.63 -2.28 -16.58
N VAL A 454 11.73 -2.38 -17.92
CA VAL A 454 11.88 -1.22 -18.79
C VAL A 454 10.64 -0.33 -18.73
N VAL A 455 9.45 -0.90 -18.88
CA VAL A 455 8.20 -0.14 -18.85
C VAL A 455 8.02 0.55 -17.50
N CYS A 456 8.17 -0.17 -16.37
CA CYS A 456 8.00 0.40 -15.04
C CYS A 456 9.07 1.46 -14.73
N THR A 457 10.31 1.28 -15.21
CA THR A 457 11.36 2.29 -15.02
C THR A 457 11.09 3.56 -15.82
N VAL A 458 10.73 3.43 -17.11
CA VAL A 458 10.49 4.58 -17.98
C VAL A 458 9.27 5.37 -17.51
N VAL A 459 8.14 4.69 -17.27
CA VAL A 459 6.92 5.33 -16.78
C VAL A 459 7.11 5.90 -15.37
N GLY A 460 7.77 5.15 -14.49
CA GLY A 460 8.11 5.61 -13.14
C GLY A 460 8.96 6.89 -13.15
N CYS A 461 10.01 6.95 -13.97
CA CYS A 461 10.81 8.18 -14.13
C CYS A 461 9.98 9.36 -14.65
N TYR A 462 9.11 9.11 -15.64
CA TYR A 462 8.23 10.15 -16.18
C TYR A 462 7.31 10.72 -15.09
N VAL A 463 6.60 9.85 -14.36
CA VAL A 463 5.66 10.27 -13.31
C VAL A 463 6.39 10.90 -12.13
N MET A 464 7.56 10.36 -11.73
CA MET A 464 8.39 10.92 -10.67
C MET A 464 8.80 12.36 -10.96
N ILE A 465 9.23 12.67 -12.21
CA ILE A 465 9.63 14.02 -12.61
C ILE A 465 8.42 14.96 -12.57
N TYR A 466 7.26 14.49 -13.03
CA TYR A 466 6.06 15.32 -13.12
C TYR A 466 5.46 15.59 -11.73
N ALA A 467 5.21 14.55 -10.94
CA ALA A 467 4.72 14.68 -9.58
C ALA A 467 5.72 15.46 -8.70
N GLY A 468 7.04 15.27 -8.91
CA GLY A 468 8.07 16.04 -8.23
C GLY A 468 8.02 17.53 -8.55
N LYS A 469 7.77 17.92 -9.80
CA LYS A 469 7.58 19.34 -10.15
C LYS A 469 6.40 19.94 -9.40
N ASN A 470 5.25 19.27 -9.42
CA ASN A 470 4.05 19.74 -8.73
C ASN A 470 4.24 19.80 -7.22
N LEU A 471 4.94 18.82 -6.63
CA LEU A 471 5.21 18.75 -5.20
C LEU A 471 6.08 19.91 -4.69
N PHE A 472 7.07 20.35 -5.49
CA PHE A 472 8.03 21.40 -5.09
C PHE A 472 7.77 22.77 -5.75
N ASN A 473 6.94 22.83 -6.78
CA ASN A 473 6.58 24.07 -7.47
C ASN A 473 5.15 23.97 -8.01
N PRO A 474 4.15 24.03 -7.11
CA PRO A 474 2.74 23.82 -7.49
C PRO A 474 2.23 24.97 -8.37
N ASP A 475 1.52 24.60 -9.43
CA ASP A 475 0.77 25.53 -10.26
C ASP A 475 -0.46 26.06 -9.49
N SER A 476 -0.71 27.37 -9.60
CA SER A 476 -1.77 28.07 -8.86
C SER A 476 -3.19 27.89 -9.42
N ASP A 477 -3.35 27.33 -10.61
CA ASP A 477 -4.63 27.13 -11.30
C ASP A 477 -5.03 25.65 -11.29
N SER A 478 -5.74 25.20 -10.24
CA SER A 478 -6.34 23.87 -10.25
C SER A 478 -7.86 23.99 -10.45
N ALA A 479 -8.37 23.48 -11.58
CA ALA A 479 -9.80 23.22 -11.76
C ALA A 479 -10.30 22.24 -10.68
N THR A 480 -11.55 22.38 -10.26
CA THR A 480 -12.16 21.47 -9.26
C THR A 480 -12.14 20.02 -9.75
N PHE A 481 -12.34 19.80 -11.05
CA PHE A 481 -12.34 18.50 -11.71
C PHE A 481 -11.40 18.47 -12.90
N PRO A 482 -10.09 18.38 -12.68
CA PRO A 482 -9.06 18.59 -13.69
C PRO A 482 -9.07 17.56 -14.84
N TYR A 483 -9.76 16.45 -14.67
CA TYR A 483 -9.82 15.35 -15.64
C TYR A 483 -11.04 15.42 -16.57
N CYS A 484 -12.01 16.26 -16.26
CA CYS A 484 -13.18 16.48 -17.08
C CYS A 484 -12.88 17.38 -18.29
N SER A 485 -13.74 17.31 -19.32
CA SER A 485 -13.78 18.30 -20.39
C SER A 485 -14.10 19.70 -19.82
N GLU A 486 -13.75 20.76 -20.55
CA GLU A 486 -13.88 22.15 -20.10
C GLU A 486 -15.29 22.49 -19.55
N GLU A 487 -16.34 21.89 -20.11
CA GLU A 487 -17.73 22.07 -19.68
C GLU A 487 -17.99 21.60 -18.24
N PHE A 488 -17.27 20.57 -17.76
CA PHE A 488 -17.49 19.91 -16.47
C PHE A 488 -16.34 20.12 -15.48
N GLN A 489 -15.38 21.00 -15.77
CA GLN A 489 -14.20 21.19 -14.91
C GLN A 489 -14.46 21.99 -13.64
N SER A 490 -15.42 22.92 -13.66
CA SER A 490 -15.60 23.90 -12.59
C SER A 490 -16.91 23.75 -11.84
N GLU A 491 -17.89 23.05 -12.40
CA GLU A 491 -19.20 22.89 -11.79
C GLU A 491 -19.57 21.41 -11.64
N PRO A 492 -20.28 21.02 -10.56
CA PRO A 492 -20.81 19.67 -10.42
C PRO A 492 -21.77 19.41 -11.58
N TYR A 493 -21.58 18.29 -12.23
CA TYR A 493 -22.42 17.76 -13.29
C TYR A 493 -23.89 17.63 -12.84
N TYR A 494 -24.08 17.30 -11.57
CA TYR A 494 -25.37 17.07 -10.97
C TYR A 494 -25.76 18.25 -10.06
N LYS A 495 -26.87 18.93 -10.42
CA LYS A 495 -27.50 19.91 -9.53
C LYS A 495 -28.69 19.22 -8.84
N SER A 496 -28.60 19.00 -7.53
CA SER A 496 -29.67 18.39 -6.76
C SER A 496 -30.98 19.16 -6.95
N VAL A 497 -32.02 18.51 -7.48
CA VAL A 497 -33.38 19.08 -7.56
C VAL A 497 -33.97 19.38 -6.17
N ARG A 498 -33.34 18.91 -5.09
CA ARG A 498 -33.72 19.22 -3.70
C ARG A 498 -33.31 20.62 -3.23
N ALA A 499 -32.53 21.36 -4.00
CA ALA A 499 -32.10 22.71 -3.63
C ALA A 499 -33.05 23.83 -4.09
N GLU A 500 -34.14 23.55 -4.77
CA GLU A 500 -35.20 24.55 -4.94
C GLU A 500 -36.00 24.67 -3.64
N PRO A 501 -35.92 25.83 -2.95
CA PRO A 501 -36.78 26.04 -1.78
C PRO A 501 -38.23 26.03 -2.23
N ARG A 502 -39.08 25.36 -1.47
CA ARG A 502 -40.56 25.32 -1.59
C ARG A 502 -41.23 26.71 -1.57
N GLN A 503 -40.59 27.77 -2.07
CA GLN A 503 -41.17 29.13 -2.08
C GLN A 503 -41.97 29.46 -3.33
N SER A 504 -41.94 28.68 -4.40
CA SER A 504 -42.73 29.01 -5.61
C SER A 504 -44.16 28.46 -5.62
N LYS A 505 -44.53 27.56 -4.70
CA LYS A 505 -45.92 27.05 -4.64
C LYS A 505 -46.88 27.86 -3.79
N LEU A 506 -46.44 28.90 -3.08
CA LEU A 506 -47.32 29.78 -2.29
C LEU A 506 -47.75 31.05 -3.00
N MET A 507 -47.27 31.33 -4.21
CA MET A 507 -47.63 32.53 -4.97
C MET A 507 -48.66 32.32 -6.09
N LEU A 508 -49.18 31.11 -6.30
CA LEU A 508 -50.15 30.86 -7.37
C LEU A 508 -51.61 30.71 -6.89
N ASN A 509 -51.90 30.95 -5.61
CA ASN A 509 -53.30 30.93 -5.10
C ASN A 509 -53.78 32.29 -4.56
N ARG A 510 -53.31 33.40 -5.12
CA ARG A 510 -53.97 34.70 -5.00
C ARG A 510 -54.42 35.20 -6.37
N VAL A 511 -55.42 34.56 -6.93
CA VAL A 511 -56.18 35.14 -8.03
C VAL A 511 -57.59 35.33 -7.56
N THR A 512 -57.90 36.58 -7.19
CA THR A 512 -59.11 37.40 -7.47
C THR A 512 -60.48 36.71 -7.40
N LEU A 513 -61.26 37.07 -6.41
CA LEU A 513 -62.69 37.20 -6.53
C LEU A 513 -62.98 38.64 -6.98
N PRO A 514 -63.83 38.88 -8.03
CA PRO A 514 -64.33 40.17 -8.38
C PRO A 514 -65.61 40.54 -7.53
N PRO A 515 -66.08 41.79 -7.60
CA PRO A 515 -66.91 42.46 -6.60
C PRO A 515 -68.33 41.93 -6.42
#